data_228182b60e1070859758804642c6b13a
#
_entry.id   228182b60e1070859758804642c6b13a
#
_cell.length_a   1.000
_cell.length_b   1.000
_cell.length_c   1.000
_cell.angle_alpha   90.00
_cell.angle_beta   90.00
_cell.angle_gamma   90.00
#
_symmetry.space_group_name_H-M   'P 1'
#
loop_
_entity.id
_entity.type
_entity.pdbx_description
1 polymer ?
#
loop_
_entity_poly.entity_id
_entity_poly.type
_entity_poly.pdbx_seq_one_letter_code
_entity_poly.pdbx_strand_id
1 'polypeptide(L)'
;MSQKPDPEAKIKIIRTVYRRRDLTHAQFKDYWLKNHSKLEDRVIAESPVQRIVATFAIPVAGTEPAFDGMVELYFRSAEDIRSMFAGPIPAMMRKDEENFVQMDAPAVRIVAEEFLLQGAMPASL
;
A
#
# COMPACT_ATOMS: atom_id res chain seq x y z
N MET A 1 2.54 13.08 -21.55
CA MET A 1 3.91 13.09 -21.00
C MET A 1 3.85 12.64 -19.56
N SER A 2 4.54 11.57 -19.26
CA SER A 2 4.55 11.06 -17.89
C SER A 2 5.51 11.87 -17.03
N GLN A 3 5.07 12.23 -15.83
CA GLN A 3 5.92 12.88 -14.85
C GLN A 3 6.61 11.80 -14.02
N LYS A 4 7.84 12.08 -13.62
CA LYS A 4 8.52 11.21 -12.67
C LYS A 4 7.81 11.26 -11.32
N PRO A 5 7.79 10.13 -10.56
CA PRO A 5 7.29 10.16 -9.19
C PRO A 5 8.01 11.22 -8.35
N ASP A 6 7.26 11.86 -7.48
CA ASP A 6 7.76 12.88 -6.57
C ASP A 6 8.20 12.23 -5.26
N PRO A 7 9.52 12.17 -4.96
CA PRO A 7 10.00 11.53 -3.73
C PRO A 7 9.63 12.32 -2.47
N GLU A 8 9.17 13.56 -2.62
CA GLU A 8 8.79 14.40 -1.49
C GLU A 8 7.27 14.44 -1.29
N ALA A 9 6.51 13.67 -2.06
CA ALA A 9 5.06 13.56 -1.85
C ALA A 9 4.79 13.01 -0.46
N LYS A 10 3.90 13.66 0.30
CA LYS A 10 3.59 13.31 1.69
C LYS A 10 2.10 13.19 1.99
N ILE A 11 1.23 13.49 1.04
CA ILE A 11 -0.19 13.16 1.16
C ILE A 11 -0.32 11.69 0.84
N LYS A 12 -1.04 10.94 1.67
CA LYS A 12 -1.10 9.51 1.47
C LYS A 12 -2.38 8.88 1.97
N ILE A 13 -2.65 7.69 1.47
CA ILE A 13 -3.62 6.78 2.05
C ILE A 13 -2.85 5.73 2.82
N ILE A 14 -3.25 5.48 4.05
CA ILE A 14 -2.77 4.35 4.85
C ILE A 14 -3.92 3.37 4.99
N ARG A 15 -3.67 2.09 4.73
CA ARG A 15 -4.67 1.05 4.93
C ARG A 15 -4.04 -0.16 5.62
N THR A 16 -4.69 -0.65 6.69
CA THR A 16 -4.31 -1.92 7.31
C THR A 16 -4.80 -3.07 6.44
N VAL A 17 -4.03 -4.16 6.43
CA VAL A 17 -4.30 -5.32 5.57
C VAL A 17 -4.24 -6.59 6.42
N TYR A 18 -5.24 -7.45 6.24
CA TYR A 18 -5.32 -8.75 6.92
C TYR A 18 -5.08 -9.84 5.88
N ARG A 19 -4.22 -10.80 6.19
CA ARG A 19 -3.95 -11.92 5.28
C ARG A 19 -5.20 -12.79 5.11
N ARG A 20 -5.31 -13.40 3.94
CA ARG A 20 -6.36 -14.41 3.72
C ARG A 20 -6.13 -15.55 4.71
N ARG A 21 -7.22 -16.04 5.34
CA ARG A 21 -7.12 -16.96 6.48
C ARG A 21 -6.39 -18.26 6.19
N ASP A 22 -6.48 -18.74 4.96
CA ASP A 22 -5.84 -19.97 4.52
C ASP A 22 -4.36 -19.81 4.16
N LEU A 23 -3.80 -18.60 4.27
CA LEU A 23 -2.39 -18.34 4.02
C LEU A 23 -1.64 -18.14 5.32
N THR A 24 -0.40 -18.61 5.37
CA THR A 24 0.52 -18.25 6.45
C THR A 24 1.00 -16.80 6.25
N HIS A 25 1.61 -16.21 7.27
CA HIS A 25 2.22 -14.89 7.15
C HIS A 25 3.27 -14.87 6.04
N ALA A 26 4.07 -15.92 5.93
CA ALA A 26 5.10 -16.01 4.89
C ALA A 26 4.50 -16.10 3.49
N GLN A 27 3.43 -16.86 3.32
CA GLN A 27 2.74 -16.99 2.04
C GLN A 27 2.08 -15.68 1.62
N PHE A 28 1.47 -14.97 2.56
CA PHE A 28 0.86 -13.67 2.33
C PHE A 28 1.92 -12.64 1.85
N LYS A 29 3.03 -12.55 2.55
CA LYS A 29 4.13 -11.65 2.21
C LYS A 29 4.73 -12.02 0.86
N ASP A 30 4.96 -13.30 0.62
CA ASP A 30 5.54 -13.80 -0.62
C ASP A 30 4.67 -13.47 -1.83
N TYR A 31 3.36 -13.69 -1.72
CA TYR A 31 2.43 -13.36 -2.79
C TYR A 31 2.46 -11.86 -3.11
N TRP A 32 2.40 -11.04 -2.07
CA TRP A 32 2.43 -9.58 -2.27
C TRP A 32 3.70 -9.14 -2.99
N LEU A 33 4.85 -9.59 -2.51
CA LEU A 33 6.13 -9.15 -3.07
C LEU A 33 6.40 -9.68 -4.47
N LYS A 34 5.92 -10.88 -4.79
CA LYS A 34 6.23 -11.53 -6.08
C LYS A 34 5.14 -11.38 -7.14
N ASN A 35 3.90 -11.21 -6.72
CA ASN A 35 2.77 -11.20 -7.66
C ASN A 35 2.03 -9.87 -7.67
N HIS A 36 1.53 -9.42 -6.52
CA HIS A 36 0.79 -8.16 -6.43
C HIS A 36 1.66 -6.97 -6.81
N SER A 37 2.94 -7.00 -6.47
CA SER A 37 3.89 -5.93 -6.80
C SER A 37 4.00 -5.67 -8.29
N LYS A 38 3.74 -6.67 -9.14
CA LYS A 38 3.75 -6.48 -10.59
C LYS A 38 2.64 -5.55 -11.05
N LEU A 39 1.48 -5.62 -10.39
CA LEU A 39 0.38 -4.69 -10.67
C LEU A 39 0.70 -3.29 -10.15
N GLU A 40 1.49 -3.19 -9.09
CA GLU A 40 1.89 -1.91 -8.53
C GLU A 40 2.74 -1.10 -9.51
N ASP A 41 3.49 -1.76 -10.39
CA ASP A 41 4.20 -1.08 -11.47
C ASP A 41 3.22 -0.34 -12.39
N ARG A 42 2.08 -0.96 -12.70
CA ARG A 42 1.03 -0.31 -13.50
C ARG A 42 0.38 0.85 -12.75
N VAL A 43 0.20 0.70 -11.44
CA VAL A 43 -0.36 1.78 -10.61
C VAL A 43 0.51 3.02 -10.72
N ILE A 44 1.82 2.87 -10.61
CA ILE A 44 2.77 3.98 -10.74
C ILE A 44 2.73 4.58 -12.15
N ALA A 45 2.64 3.73 -13.18
CA ALA A 45 2.68 4.17 -14.56
C ALA A 45 1.38 4.83 -15.03
N GLU A 46 0.22 4.37 -14.51
CA GLU A 46 -1.09 4.71 -15.07
C GLU A 46 -2.00 5.50 -14.11
N SER A 47 -1.49 5.90 -12.94
CA SER A 47 -2.27 6.63 -11.96
C SER A 47 -1.42 7.74 -11.31
N PRO A 48 -2.05 8.65 -10.54
CA PRO A 48 -1.29 9.70 -9.85
C PRO A 48 -0.51 9.23 -8.62
N VAL A 49 -0.49 7.93 -8.32
CA VAL A 49 0.28 7.41 -7.19
C VAL A 49 1.77 7.62 -7.41
N GLN A 50 2.44 8.22 -6.43
CA GLN A 50 3.84 8.59 -6.52
C GLN A 50 4.78 7.55 -5.91
N ARG A 51 4.29 6.82 -4.89
CA ARG A 51 5.10 5.82 -4.18
C ARG A 51 4.15 4.85 -3.49
N ILE A 52 4.53 3.58 -3.45
CA ILE A 52 3.79 2.54 -2.75
C ILE A 52 4.75 1.92 -1.75
N VAL A 53 4.33 1.88 -0.48
CA VAL A 53 5.11 1.28 0.59
C VAL A 53 4.27 0.19 1.23
N ALA A 54 4.80 -1.02 1.27
CA ALA A 54 4.18 -2.14 1.96
C ALA A 54 4.95 -2.40 3.25
N THR A 55 4.22 -2.55 4.35
CA THR A 55 4.78 -2.88 5.65
C THR A 55 4.19 -4.21 6.08
N PHE A 56 5.04 -5.12 6.57
CA PHE A 56 4.61 -6.45 7.00
C PHE A 56 4.88 -6.61 8.50
N ALA A 57 3.89 -7.14 9.22
CA ALA A 57 4.07 -7.44 10.62
C ALA A 57 5.16 -8.49 10.80
N ILE A 58 6.04 -8.27 11.79
CA ILE A 58 7.04 -9.26 12.19
C ILE A 58 6.49 -9.95 13.43
N PRO A 59 6.27 -11.28 13.39
CA PRO A 59 5.79 -11.99 14.55
C PRO A 59 6.77 -11.84 15.73
N VAL A 60 6.26 -11.43 16.87
CA VAL A 60 7.02 -11.36 18.12
C VAL A 60 6.52 -12.49 19.02
N ALA A 61 7.44 -13.25 19.62
CA ALA A 61 7.10 -14.41 20.42
C ALA A 61 6.03 -14.07 21.46
N GLY A 62 4.95 -14.87 21.47
CA GLY A 62 3.86 -14.72 22.41
C GLY A 62 2.84 -13.63 22.07
N THR A 63 2.99 -12.93 20.91
CA THR A 63 2.08 -11.86 20.54
C THR A 63 1.63 -12.05 19.09
N GLU A 64 0.32 -12.14 18.87
CA GLU A 64 -0.25 -12.14 17.53
C GLU A 64 -0.39 -10.68 17.06
N PRO A 65 0.04 -10.33 15.83
CA PRO A 65 -0.11 -8.97 15.33
C PRO A 65 -1.59 -8.57 15.23
N ALA A 66 -1.87 -7.28 15.47
CA ALA A 66 -3.23 -6.76 15.33
C ALA A 66 -3.74 -6.80 13.88
N PHE A 67 -2.82 -6.71 12.92
CA PHE A 67 -3.08 -6.88 11.49
C PHE A 67 -1.79 -7.39 10.84
N ASP A 68 -1.90 -7.88 9.62
CA ASP A 68 -0.78 -8.60 9.00
C ASP A 68 0.14 -7.72 8.19
N GLY A 69 -0.37 -6.59 7.72
CA GLY A 69 0.42 -5.65 6.95
C GLY A 69 -0.27 -4.30 6.83
N MET A 70 0.40 -3.40 6.14
CA MET A 70 -0.10 -2.06 5.91
C MET A 70 0.38 -1.61 4.53
N VAL A 71 -0.45 -0.89 3.81
CA VAL A 71 -0.04 -0.27 2.56
C VAL A 71 -0.19 1.24 2.67
N GLU A 72 0.79 1.95 2.12
CA GLU A 72 0.77 3.39 2.02
C GLU A 72 0.92 3.79 0.56
N LEU A 73 -0.02 4.58 0.07
CA LEU A 73 0.00 5.11 -1.28
C LEU A 73 0.20 6.62 -1.18
N TYR A 74 1.28 7.12 -1.76
CA TYR A 74 1.64 8.54 -1.69
C TYR A 74 1.18 9.30 -2.93
N PHE A 75 0.72 10.54 -2.72
CA PHE A 75 0.17 11.41 -3.75
C PHE A 75 0.73 12.82 -3.59
N ARG A 76 0.72 13.60 -4.68
CA ARG A 76 1.07 15.02 -4.62
C ARG A 76 0.00 15.87 -3.94
N SER A 77 -1.26 15.44 -4.04
CA SER A 77 -2.39 16.23 -3.52
C SER A 77 -3.58 15.34 -3.21
N ALA A 78 -4.51 15.86 -2.40
CA ALA A 78 -5.77 15.19 -2.14
C ALA A 78 -6.63 15.06 -3.41
N GLU A 79 -6.50 15.99 -4.35
CA GLU A 79 -7.21 15.93 -5.62
C GLU A 79 -6.80 14.70 -6.43
N ASP A 80 -5.52 14.33 -6.40
CA ASP A 80 -5.01 13.15 -7.08
C ASP A 80 -5.59 11.86 -6.50
N ILE A 81 -5.91 11.85 -5.21
CA ILE A 81 -6.60 10.71 -4.59
C ILE A 81 -7.98 10.52 -5.23
N ARG A 82 -8.74 11.60 -5.36
CA ARG A 82 -10.06 11.53 -6.01
C ARG A 82 -9.94 11.06 -7.45
N SER A 83 -8.96 11.56 -8.18
CA SER A 83 -8.71 11.19 -9.56
C SER A 83 -8.44 9.68 -9.69
N MET A 84 -7.62 9.11 -8.80
CA MET A 84 -7.34 7.69 -8.81
C MET A 84 -8.62 6.87 -8.56
N PHE A 85 -9.42 7.24 -7.57
CA PHE A 85 -10.64 6.50 -7.23
C PHE A 85 -11.74 6.65 -8.28
N ALA A 86 -11.69 7.65 -9.12
CA ALA A 86 -12.62 7.80 -10.24
C ALA A 86 -12.28 6.89 -11.43
N GLY A 87 -11.07 6.32 -11.46
CA GLY A 87 -10.59 5.51 -12.57
C GLY A 87 -10.64 4.00 -12.28
N PRO A 88 -10.07 3.19 -13.19
CA PRO A 88 -10.17 1.72 -13.12
C PRO A 88 -9.14 1.06 -12.19
N ILE A 89 -8.14 1.79 -11.72
CA ILE A 89 -7.04 1.21 -10.94
C ILE A 89 -7.50 0.55 -9.65
N PRO A 90 -8.38 1.16 -8.83
CA PRO A 90 -8.81 0.50 -7.59
C PRO A 90 -9.46 -0.86 -7.82
N ALA A 91 -10.32 -1.00 -8.85
CA ALA A 91 -10.97 -2.28 -9.14
C ALA A 91 -9.95 -3.34 -9.57
N MET A 92 -8.95 -2.96 -10.35
CA MET A 92 -7.88 -3.86 -10.77
C MET A 92 -7.10 -4.38 -9.56
N MET A 93 -6.75 -3.50 -8.63
CA MET A 93 -6.01 -3.87 -7.43
C MET A 93 -6.83 -4.77 -6.52
N ARG A 94 -8.12 -4.44 -6.32
CA ARG A 94 -9.00 -5.26 -5.50
C ARG A 94 -9.18 -6.66 -6.04
N LYS A 95 -9.23 -6.82 -7.34
CA LYS A 95 -9.37 -8.13 -7.97
C LYS A 95 -8.21 -9.05 -7.57
N ASP A 96 -6.98 -8.55 -7.60
CA ASP A 96 -5.83 -9.34 -7.21
C ASP A 96 -5.75 -9.56 -5.70
N GLU A 97 -6.21 -8.58 -4.91
CA GLU A 97 -6.22 -8.71 -3.44
C GLU A 97 -7.02 -9.91 -2.96
N GLU A 98 -8.02 -10.34 -3.71
CA GLU A 98 -8.80 -11.55 -3.37
C GLU A 98 -7.92 -12.80 -3.23
N ASN A 99 -6.74 -12.79 -3.83
CA ASN A 99 -5.83 -13.93 -3.79
C ASN A 99 -5.01 -14.02 -2.49
N PHE A 100 -4.91 -12.93 -1.72
CA PHE A 100 -4.04 -12.94 -0.54
C PHE A 100 -4.55 -12.14 0.65
N VAL A 101 -5.60 -11.35 0.47
CA VAL A 101 -6.17 -10.47 1.50
C VAL A 101 -7.53 -11.00 1.95
N GLN A 102 -7.78 -10.92 3.26
CA GLN A 102 -9.11 -11.14 3.81
C GLN A 102 -9.94 -9.89 3.55
N MET A 103 -10.81 -9.94 2.54
CA MET A 103 -11.53 -8.76 2.04
C MET A 103 -12.62 -8.26 2.98
N ASP A 104 -13.16 -9.15 3.84
CA ASP A 104 -14.22 -8.81 4.79
C ASP A 104 -13.69 -8.45 6.18
N ALA A 105 -12.38 -8.34 6.34
CA ALA A 105 -11.79 -7.95 7.62
C ALA A 105 -12.04 -6.47 7.90
N PRO A 106 -12.08 -6.07 9.19
CA PRO A 106 -12.35 -4.67 9.57
C PRO A 106 -11.10 -3.80 9.37
N ALA A 107 -10.71 -3.61 8.11
CA ALA A 107 -9.56 -2.80 7.77
C ALA A 107 -9.81 -1.33 8.09
N VAL A 108 -8.78 -0.64 8.56
CA VAL A 108 -8.81 0.80 8.81
C VAL A 108 -8.09 1.49 7.65
N ARG A 109 -8.70 2.56 7.14
CA ARG A 109 -8.12 3.37 6.08
C ARG A 109 -8.25 4.84 6.44
N ILE A 110 -7.16 5.59 6.30
CA ILE A 110 -7.17 7.03 6.50
C ILE A 110 -6.46 7.74 5.35
N VAL A 111 -6.85 8.98 5.13
CA VAL A 111 -6.07 9.93 4.31
C VAL A 111 -5.24 10.73 5.30
N ALA A 112 -3.94 10.85 5.02
CA ALA A 112 -2.99 11.39 5.99
C ALA A 112 -1.96 12.29 5.31
N GLU A 113 -1.27 13.05 6.12
CA GLU A 113 -0.12 13.83 5.68
C GLU A 113 1.07 13.49 6.57
N GLU A 114 2.21 13.20 5.94
CA GLU A 114 3.41 12.76 6.64
C GLU A 114 4.36 13.91 6.89
N PHE A 115 4.93 13.97 8.10
CA PHE A 115 5.99 14.93 8.46
C PHE A 115 7.14 14.19 9.12
N LEU A 116 8.35 14.42 8.65
CA LEU A 116 9.53 13.92 9.33
C LEU A 116 9.85 14.88 10.48
N LEU A 117 9.74 14.42 11.73
CA LEU A 117 9.98 15.24 12.90
C LEU A 117 11.44 15.17 13.37
N GLN A 118 12.06 13.99 13.25
CA GLN A 118 13.44 13.75 13.68
C GLN A 118 14.01 12.58 12.89
N GLY A 119 15.33 12.53 12.78
CA GLY A 119 16.02 11.42 12.14
C GLY A 119 16.40 11.71 10.70
N ALA A 120 17.05 10.77 10.05
CA ALA A 120 17.53 10.93 8.70
C ALA A 120 16.45 10.56 7.68
N MET A 121 16.40 11.30 6.57
CA MET A 121 15.58 10.93 5.42
C MET A 121 16.17 9.70 4.75
N PRO A 122 15.33 8.77 4.24
CA PRO A 122 15.82 7.68 3.40
C PRO A 122 16.56 8.23 2.17
N ALA A 123 17.56 7.49 1.72
CA ALA A 123 18.27 7.87 0.50
C ALA A 123 17.33 7.85 -0.70
N SER A 124 17.49 8.83 -1.58
CA SER A 124 16.76 8.85 -2.84
C SER A 124 17.20 7.69 -3.73
N LEU A 125 16.26 7.08 -4.40
CA LEU A 125 16.55 6.03 -5.36
C LEU A 125 16.64 6.57 -6.78
#